data_19409d6f88bf18fbf786b5c64c29a1e3
#
_entry.id   19409d6f88bf18fbf786b5c64c29a1e3
#
_cell.length_a   1.000
_cell.length_b   1.000
_cell.length_c   1.000
_cell.angle_alpha   90.00
_cell.angle_beta   90.00
_cell.angle_gamma   90.00
#
_symmetry.space_group_name_H-M   'P 1'
#
loop_
_entity.id
_entity.type
_entity.pdbx_description
1 polymer ?
#
loop_
_entity_poly.entity_id
_entity_poly.type
_entity_poly.pdbx_seq_one_letter_code
_entity_poly.pdbx_strand_id
1 'polypeptide(L)'
;MDKPTNNLFEEFRPVATSEYEEKILKDLKGADYEKRLVWRTGEGFNARPYYRREDIDGMDHLDSFPGNFPYVRGKKIHDNNWFVRQEMKVDDLEKANEKALDILMKGIDSLGFTLDPEKEYTREDLDVLLKNIFAEIVEINFNGSTHALALMKNHYENLQHYNREFSKVHGSINYDPLGRLITKGQWFESETGDLETCKKLIEIAAHLPHFKVIGVNGVNFHEAGSSTVEELAFSLSAGVEYLTRLTEMGLSINDVAPNIKFSFGISSNYFMAIAKIRAARWLWA
;
A
#
# COMPACT_ATOMS: atom_id res chain seq x y z
N MET A 1 4.42 40.86 27.25
CA MET A 1 5.90 40.63 27.35
C MET A 1 6.19 39.47 26.39
N ASP A 2 6.59 39.84 25.17
CA ASP A 2 7.02 38.86 24.17
C ASP A 2 8.33 38.24 24.65
N LYS A 3 8.34 36.92 24.83
CA LYS A 3 9.59 36.19 25.03
C LYS A 3 10.41 36.34 23.76
N PRO A 4 11.69 36.74 23.85
CA PRO A 4 12.54 36.75 22.67
C PRO A 4 12.61 35.33 22.13
N THR A 5 12.11 35.13 20.93
CA THR A 5 12.34 33.92 20.16
C THR A 5 13.80 33.89 19.72
N ASN A 6 14.69 33.38 20.58
CA ASN A 6 16.04 33.06 20.12
C ASN A 6 15.91 32.01 19.04
N ASN A 7 16.15 32.38 17.80
CA ASN A 7 16.27 31.41 16.73
C ASN A 7 17.49 30.50 17.02
N LEU A 8 17.28 29.20 16.96
CA LEU A 8 18.39 28.26 17.07
C LEU A 8 19.42 28.56 15.98
N PHE A 9 20.70 28.58 16.35
CA PHE A 9 21.84 28.78 15.44
C PHE A 9 22.02 30.23 14.90
N GLU A 10 21.43 31.25 15.53
CA GLU A 10 21.64 32.67 15.14
C GLU A 10 23.12 33.08 15.15
N GLU A 11 23.96 32.45 15.99
CA GLU A 11 25.40 32.71 16.08
C GLU A 11 26.19 32.20 14.86
N PHE A 12 25.57 31.36 14.02
CA PHE A 12 26.22 30.84 12.81
C PHE A 12 25.76 31.65 11.59
N ARG A 13 26.70 32.19 10.84
CA ARG A 13 26.36 32.86 9.59
C ARG A 13 25.85 31.85 8.54
N PRO A 14 24.90 32.27 7.70
CA PRO A 14 24.53 31.48 6.54
C PRO A 14 25.74 31.26 5.63
N VAL A 15 25.95 30.01 5.21
CA VAL A 15 27.00 29.62 4.28
C VAL A 15 26.42 29.49 2.87
N ALA A 16 26.99 30.18 1.88
CA ALA A 16 26.60 30.10 0.49
C ALA A 16 26.89 28.68 -0.07
N THR A 17 26.10 28.24 -1.06
CA THR A 17 26.31 26.94 -1.71
C THR A 17 27.69 26.85 -2.34
N SER A 18 28.16 27.91 -3.02
CA SER A 18 29.50 27.98 -3.60
C SER A 18 30.61 27.79 -2.56
N GLU A 19 30.50 28.43 -1.40
CA GLU A 19 31.48 28.29 -0.30
C GLU A 19 31.49 26.83 0.24
N TYR A 20 30.32 26.23 0.35
CA TYR A 20 30.19 24.84 0.78
C TYR A 20 30.81 23.85 -0.24
N GLU A 21 30.57 24.08 -1.52
CA GLU A 21 31.14 23.27 -2.61
C GLU A 21 32.66 23.42 -2.71
N GLU A 22 33.20 24.64 -2.57
CA GLU A 22 34.64 24.85 -2.52
C GLU A 22 35.29 24.08 -1.36
N LYS A 23 34.63 24.02 -0.22
CA LYS A 23 35.10 23.25 0.93
C LYS A 23 35.11 21.73 0.63
N ILE A 24 34.05 21.23 -0.02
CA ILE A 24 33.99 19.82 -0.43
C ILE A 24 35.13 19.49 -1.38
N LEU A 25 35.34 20.32 -2.44
CA LEU A 25 36.40 20.08 -3.41
C LEU A 25 37.80 20.10 -2.76
N LYS A 26 38.01 21.00 -1.80
CA LYS A 26 39.23 21.04 -1.01
C LYS A 26 39.45 19.79 -0.18
N ASP A 27 38.40 19.28 0.43
CA ASP A 27 38.47 18.06 1.28
C ASP A 27 38.61 16.80 0.45
N LEU A 28 38.16 16.79 -0.81
CA LEU A 28 38.34 15.68 -1.76
C LEU A 28 39.80 15.54 -2.24
N LYS A 29 40.65 16.58 -2.03
CA LYS A 29 42.09 16.57 -2.37
C LYS A 29 42.38 16.11 -3.80
N GLY A 30 41.56 16.55 -4.74
CA GLY A 30 41.68 16.21 -6.18
C GLY A 30 40.95 14.92 -6.60
N ALA A 31 40.24 14.24 -5.68
CA ALA A 31 39.36 13.14 -6.08
C ALA A 31 38.13 13.68 -6.82
N ASP A 32 37.66 12.93 -7.79
CA ASP A 32 36.50 13.27 -8.61
C ASP A 32 35.22 13.27 -7.75
N TYR A 33 34.50 14.40 -7.76
CA TYR A 33 33.28 14.61 -7.01
C TYR A 33 32.17 13.62 -7.42
N GLU A 34 31.93 13.48 -8.71
CA GLU A 34 30.87 12.62 -9.25
C GLU A 34 31.10 11.13 -8.89
N LYS A 35 32.35 10.69 -8.91
CA LYS A 35 32.68 9.30 -8.57
C LYS A 35 32.65 8.99 -7.08
N ARG A 36 32.88 10.00 -6.24
CA ARG A 36 33.02 9.80 -4.79
C ARG A 36 31.77 10.08 -4.01
N LEU A 37 30.97 11.06 -4.41
CA LEU A 37 29.87 11.59 -3.60
C LEU A 37 28.50 11.44 -4.27
N VAL A 38 28.45 11.33 -5.60
CA VAL A 38 27.17 11.21 -6.30
C VAL A 38 26.76 9.75 -6.40
N TRP A 39 25.59 9.44 -5.89
CA TRP A 39 25.02 8.11 -6.00
C TRP A 39 24.29 7.96 -7.35
N ARG A 40 24.74 7.00 -8.14
CA ARG A 40 24.06 6.59 -9.37
C ARG A 40 22.96 5.62 -8.98
N THR A 41 21.73 6.09 -9.03
CA THR A 41 20.57 5.25 -8.71
C THR A 41 20.29 4.27 -9.85
N GLY A 42 19.59 3.18 -9.55
CA GLY A 42 19.03 2.28 -10.57
C GLY A 42 17.84 2.86 -11.33
N GLU A 43 17.40 4.08 -10.96
CA GLU A 43 16.15 4.71 -11.42
C GLU A 43 16.36 5.68 -12.60
N GLY A 44 17.56 5.72 -13.17
CA GLY A 44 17.89 6.59 -14.31
C GLY A 44 18.25 8.04 -13.95
N PHE A 45 18.41 8.36 -12.68
CA PHE A 45 18.91 9.66 -12.22
C PHE A 45 20.02 9.51 -11.18
N ASN A 46 20.76 10.59 -10.94
CA ASN A 46 21.81 10.63 -9.94
C ASN A 46 21.34 11.42 -8.71
N ALA A 47 21.59 10.89 -7.52
CA ALA A 47 21.33 11.59 -6.27
C ALA A 47 22.62 12.25 -5.76
N ARG A 48 22.56 13.56 -5.52
CA ARG A 48 23.67 14.32 -4.94
C ARG A 48 23.78 14.03 -3.44
N PRO A 49 24.95 14.26 -2.82
CA PRO A 49 25.16 13.98 -1.39
C PRO A 49 24.37 14.93 -0.47
N TYR A 50 23.90 16.04 -0.97
CA TYR A 50 23.09 17.03 -0.25
C TYR A 50 22.17 17.80 -1.19
N TYR A 51 21.11 18.37 -0.63
CA TYR A 51 20.17 19.27 -1.30
C TYR A 51 19.92 20.47 -0.41
N ARG A 52 19.69 21.64 -1.00
CA ARG A 52 19.44 22.90 -0.32
C ARG A 52 18.10 23.51 -0.73
N ARG A 53 17.76 24.67 -0.16
CA ARG A 53 16.49 25.35 -0.45
C ARG A 53 16.30 25.64 -1.93
N GLU A 54 17.35 26.12 -2.60
CA GLU A 54 17.34 26.42 -4.03
C GLU A 54 17.04 25.22 -4.92
N ASP A 55 17.30 23.98 -4.47
CA ASP A 55 17.03 22.77 -5.22
C ASP A 55 15.53 22.41 -5.29
N ILE A 56 14.75 22.96 -4.39
CA ILE A 56 13.31 22.71 -4.28
C ILE A 56 12.47 23.93 -4.69
N ASP A 57 13.10 25.05 -5.02
CA ASP A 57 12.41 26.25 -5.48
C ASP A 57 11.70 25.97 -6.81
N GLY A 58 10.42 26.32 -6.90
CA GLY A 58 9.59 26.07 -8.08
C GLY A 58 8.94 24.68 -8.16
N MET A 59 9.04 23.86 -7.10
CA MET A 59 8.32 22.59 -7.01
C MET A 59 6.91 22.81 -6.47
N ASP A 60 5.89 22.80 -7.32
CA ASP A 60 4.48 23.13 -6.99
C ASP A 60 3.87 22.22 -5.90
N HIS A 61 4.34 20.98 -5.78
CA HIS A 61 3.78 20.01 -4.83
C HIS A 61 4.24 20.18 -3.37
N LEU A 62 5.20 21.09 -3.08
CA LEU A 62 5.72 21.30 -1.73
C LEU A 62 4.71 21.98 -0.81
N ASP A 63 3.85 22.82 -1.37
CA ASP A 63 2.81 23.55 -0.64
C ASP A 63 1.52 22.76 -0.44
N SER A 64 1.50 21.47 -0.86
CA SER A 64 0.36 20.58 -0.67
C SER A 64 0.22 20.18 0.79
N PHE A 65 -0.98 20.37 1.36
CA PHE A 65 -1.32 19.90 2.71
C PHE A 65 -1.92 18.49 2.67
N PRO A 66 -1.87 17.72 3.80
CA PRO A 66 -2.61 16.49 3.93
C PRO A 66 -4.10 16.70 3.63
N GLY A 67 -4.73 15.76 2.93
CA GLY A 67 -6.13 15.85 2.50
C GLY A 67 -6.37 16.62 1.21
N ASN A 68 -5.40 17.38 0.71
CA ASN A 68 -5.53 18.13 -0.54
C ASN A 68 -5.17 17.24 -1.74
N PHE A 69 -6.01 17.29 -2.79
CA PHE A 69 -5.70 16.69 -4.09
C PHE A 69 -4.38 17.30 -4.64
N PRO A 70 -3.49 16.51 -5.22
CA PRO A 70 -3.52 15.07 -5.52
C PRO A 70 -2.98 14.15 -4.41
N TYR A 71 -3.21 14.47 -3.16
CA TYR A 71 -2.95 13.66 -1.97
C TYR A 71 -1.48 13.22 -1.76
N VAL A 72 -0.53 13.97 -2.26
CA VAL A 72 0.93 13.67 -2.13
C VAL A 72 1.33 13.41 -0.68
N ARG A 73 0.72 14.14 0.28
CA ARG A 73 0.93 13.98 1.72
C ARG A 73 -0.09 13.09 2.42
N GLY A 74 -0.96 12.40 1.65
CA GLY A 74 -1.99 11.51 2.15
C GLY A 74 -3.34 12.18 2.34
N LYS A 75 -4.35 11.37 2.65
CA LYS A 75 -5.75 11.80 2.80
C LYS A 75 -6.10 12.20 4.23
N LYS A 76 -5.34 11.78 5.24
CA LYS A 76 -5.63 12.01 6.65
C LYS A 76 -5.20 13.41 7.06
N ILE A 77 -6.13 14.19 7.63
CA ILE A 77 -5.94 15.58 7.98
C ILE A 77 -5.61 15.73 9.48
N HIS A 78 -6.24 14.90 10.33
CA HIS A 78 -6.24 15.10 11.79
C HIS A 78 -5.31 14.14 12.54
N ASP A 79 -4.91 13.04 11.93
CA ASP A 79 -4.07 12.03 12.55
C ASP A 79 -3.11 11.40 11.53
N ASN A 80 -2.19 10.60 12.03
CA ASN A 80 -1.25 9.83 11.23
C ASN A 80 -1.32 8.33 11.58
N ASN A 81 -2.48 7.85 12.03
CA ASN A 81 -2.68 6.46 12.38
C ASN A 81 -2.64 5.59 11.13
N TRP A 82 -2.05 4.43 11.21
CA TRP A 82 -2.04 3.38 10.19
C TRP A 82 -2.23 2.03 10.87
N PHE A 83 -2.75 1.08 10.13
CA PHE A 83 -2.84 -0.30 10.62
C PHE A 83 -1.48 -0.98 10.59
N VAL A 84 -1.16 -1.67 11.68
CA VAL A 84 0.02 -2.54 11.78
C VAL A 84 -0.42 -3.98 11.53
N ARG A 85 -0.08 -4.51 10.35
CA ARG A 85 -0.51 -5.83 9.92
C ARG A 85 0.52 -6.91 10.21
N GLN A 86 0.02 -8.05 10.68
CA GLN A 86 0.75 -9.31 10.73
C GLN A 86 0.11 -10.32 9.78
N GLU A 87 0.89 -10.82 8.83
CA GLU A 87 0.49 -11.94 7.97
C GLU A 87 0.71 -13.27 8.71
N MET A 88 -0.21 -14.22 8.49
CA MET A 88 -0.11 -15.57 9.02
C MET A 88 -0.69 -16.59 8.04
N LYS A 89 -0.01 -17.71 7.88
CA LYS A 89 -0.51 -18.84 7.10
C LYS A 89 -1.53 -19.61 7.93
N VAL A 90 -2.64 -20.01 7.29
CA VAL A 90 -3.73 -20.76 7.91
C VAL A 90 -3.61 -22.22 7.48
N ASP A 91 -2.81 -22.99 8.22
CA ASP A 91 -2.73 -24.44 8.07
C ASP A 91 -3.74 -25.18 8.96
N ASP A 92 -4.19 -24.54 10.05
CA ASP A 92 -5.14 -25.00 11.04
C ASP A 92 -5.93 -23.80 11.57
N LEU A 93 -7.25 -23.88 11.59
CA LEU A 93 -8.13 -22.74 11.91
C LEU A 93 -8.02 -22.31 13.37
N GLU A 94 -8.05 -23.26 14.28
CA GLU A 94 -7.99 -22.99 15.73
C GLU A 94 -6.63 -22.38 16.11
N LYS A 95 -5.53 -22.95 15.62
CA LYS A 95 -4.19 -22.43 15.89
C LYS A 95 -3.98 -21.05 15.26
N ALA A 96 -4.53 -20.81 14.06
CA ALA A 96 -4.47 -19.50 13.44
C ALA A 96 -5.27 -18.47 14.25
N ASN A 97 -6.44 -18.82 14.78
CA ASN A 97 -7.22 -17.97 15.67
C ASN A 97 -6.48 -17.69 16.99
N GLU A 98 -5.93 -18.71 17.66
CA GLU A 98 -5.11 -18.52 18.87
C GLU A 98 -3.94 -17.56 18.65
N LYS A 99 -3.21 -17.76 17.54
CA LYS A 99 -2.12 -16.87 17.16
C LYS A 99 -2.62 -15.45 16.86
N ALA A 100 -3.75 -15.31 16.16
CA ALA A 100 -4.35 -14.01 15.86
C ALA A 100 -4.68 -13.25 17.16
N LEU A 101 -5.33 -13.89 18.12
CA LEU A 101 -5.66 -13.30 19.42
C LEU A 101 -4.41 -12.91 20.22
N ASP A 102 -3.36 -13.75 20.21
CA ASP A 102 -2.07 -13.46 20.88
C ASP A 102 -1.39 -12.20 20.30
N ILE A 103 -1.32 -12.08 18.98
CA ILE A 103 -0.66 -10.92 18.35
C ILE A 103 -1.48 -9.62 18.47
N LEU A 104 -2.81 -9.70 18.48
CA LEU A 104 -3.67 -8.55 18.75
C LEU A 104 -3.39 -7.98 20.15
N MET A 105 -3.16 -8.82 21.15
CA MET A 105 -2.77 -8.39 22.50
C MET A 105 -1.36 -7.76 22.56
N LYS A 106 -0.56 -7.88 21.49
CA LYS A 106 0.79 -7.32 21.36
C LYS A 106 0.85 -6.04 20.53
N GLY A 107 -0.31 -5.46 20.20
CA GLY A 107 -0.41 -4.16 19.52
C GLY A 107 -0.57 -4.23 18.00
N ILE A 108 -0.85 -5.42 17.45
CA ILE A 108 -1.29 -5.57 16.06
C ILE A 108 -2.78 -5.20 15.99
N ASP A 109 -3.19 -4.50 14.94
CA ASP A 109 -4.57 -4.08 14.70
C ASP A 109 -5.10 -4.47 13.30
N SER A 110 -4.26 -5.14 12.52
CA SER A 110 -4.60 -5.69 11.21
C SER A 110 -4.08 -7.12 11.07
N LEU A 111 -4.97 -8.03 10.69
CA LEU A 111 -4.66 -9.44 10.47
C LEU A 111 -4.67 -9.75 8.98
N GLY A 112 -3.63 -10.44 8.51
CA GLY A 112 -3.56 -11.02 7.17
C GLY A 112 -3.59 -12.55 7.26
N PHE A 113 -4.63 -13.17 6.74
CA PHE A 113 -4.75 -14.63 6.68
C PHE A 113 -4.37 -15.11 5.26
N THR A 114 -3.24 -15.80 5.14
CA THR A 114 -2.88 -16.49 3.91
C THR A 114 -3.53 -17.86 3.93
N LEU A 115 -4.56 -18.01 3.11
CA LEU A 115 -5.41 -19.18 3.02
C LEU A 115 -4.81 -20.23 2.09
N ASP A 116 -5.20 -21.48 2.26
CA ASP A 116 -4.92 -22.55 1.29
C ASP A 116 -5.71 -22.23 -0.01
N PRO A 117 -5.03 -22.06 -1.15
CA PRO A 117 -5.69 -21.70 -2.40
C PRO A 117 -6.70 -22.75 -2.89
N GLU A 118 -6.50 -24.02 -2.57
CA GLU A 118 -7.34 -25.12 -3.04
C GLU A 118 -8.54 -25.40 -2.12
N LYS A 119 -8.57 -24.80 -0.91
CA LYS A 119 -9.66 -25.00 0.04
C LYS A 119 -10.73 -23.91 -0.12
N GLU A 120 -11.98 -24.32 -0.22
CA GLU A 120 -13.13 -23.45 -0.06
C GLU A 120 -13.45 -23.32 1.44
N TYR A 121 -13.44 -22.08 1.94
CA TYR A 121 -13.70 -21.76 3.35
C TYR A 121 -15.18 -21.46 3.54
N THR A 122 -15.84 -22.26 4.35
CA THR A 122 -17.26 -22.10 4.69
C THR A 122 -17.45 -21.00 5.74
N ARG A 123 -18.72 -20.62 5.99
CA ARG A 123 -19.05 -19.70 7.09
C ARG A 123 -18.61 -20.28 8.44
N GLU A 124 -18.79 -21.58 8.66
CA GLU A 124 -18.39 -22.29 9.89
C GLU A 124 -16.86 -22.28 10.07
N ASP A 125 -16.08 -22.42 8.98
CA ASP A 125 -14.62 -22.24 9.04
C ASP A 125 -14.26 -20.82 9.50
N LEU A 126 -14.97 -19.80 9.01
CA LEU A 126 -14.77 -18.42 9.41
C LEU A 126 -15.23 -18.16 10.85
N ASP A 127 -16.29 -18.83 11.33
CA ASP A 127 -16.71 -18.77 12.73
C ASP A 127 -15.57 -19.26 13.66
N VAL A 128 -14.82 -20.28 13.26
CA VAL A 128 -13.65 -20.76 13.99
C VAL A 128 -12.49 -19.79 13.90
N LEU A 129 -12.12 -19.42 12.67
CA LEU A 129 -10.94 -18.57 12.39
C LEU A 129 -11.07 -17.19 13.05
N LEU A 130 -12.25 -16.61 13.04
CA LEU A 130 -12.52 -15.25 13.52
C LEU A 130 -13.15 -15.21 14.92
N LYS A 131 -13.16 -16.35 15.63
CA LYS A 131 -13.73 -16.43 16.99
C LYS A 131 -13.09 -15.40 17.92
N ASN A 132 -13.94 -14.60 18.58
CA ASN A 132 -13.54 -13.52 19.50
C ASN A 132 -12.74 -12.37 18.82
N ILE A 133 -12.74 -12.29 17.49
CA ILE A 133 -12.16 -11.16 16.75
C ILE A 133 -13.30 -10.24 16.31
N PHE A 134 -13.19 -8.96 16.65
CA PHE A 134 -14.21 -7.96 16.37
C PHE A 134 -13.83 -7.18 15.10
N ALA A 135 -14.54 -7.45 13.99
CA ALA A 135 -14.27 -6.87 12.70
C ALA A 135 -14.43 -5.33 12.65
N GLU A 136 -15.11 -4.74 13.62
CA GLU A 136 -15.24 -3.28 13.77
C GLU A 136 -13.99 -2.61 14.36
N ILE A 137 -13.08 -3.39 14.95
CA ILE A 137 -11.88 -2.90 15.64
C ILE A 137 -10.61 -3.37 14.94
N VAL A 138 -10.67 -4.59 14.38
CA VAL A 138 -9.53 -5.24 13.73
C VAL A 138 -9.73 -5.26 12.22
N GLU A 139 -8.75 -4.79 11.47
CA GLU A 139 -8.76 -4.94 10.01
C GLU A 139 -8.47 -6.40 9.63
N ILE A 140 -9.35 -7.02 8.85
CA ILE A 140 -9.27 -8.44 8.45
C ILE A 140 -8.97 -8.55 6.97
N ASN A 141 -7.89 -9.23 6.62
CA ASN A 141 -7.47 -9.39 5.23
C ASN A 141 -7.27 -10.86 4.89
N PHE A 142 -7.76 -11.26 3.73
CA PHE A 142 -7.60 -12.62 3.21
C PHE A 142 -6.75 -12.61 1.94
N ASN A 143 -5.79 -13.51 1.86
CA ASN A 143 -4.86 -13.65 0.75
C ASN A 143 -4.87 -15.10 0.25
N GLY A 144 -4.64 -15.30 -1.06
CA GLY A 144 -4.31 -16.61 -1.64
C GLY A 144 -5.49 -17.48 -2.06
N SER A 145 -6.73 -17.14 -1.74
CA SER A 145 -7.87 -17.99 -2.11
C SER A 145 -8.19 -17.94 -3.61
N THR A 146 -8.30 -19.10 -4.25
CA THR A 146 -8.88 -19.24 -5.60
C THR A 146 -10.40 -19.16 -5.55
N HIS A 147 -11.01 -19.43 -4.39
CA HIS A 147 -12.45 -19.35 -4.12
C HIS A 147 -12.88 -18.01 -3.54
N ALA A 148 -12.30 -16.91 -4.04
CA ALA A 148 -12.51 -15.56 -3.47
C ALA A 148 -13.96 -15.13 -3.38
N LEU A 149 -14.80 -15.50 -4.37
CA LEU A 149 -16.22 -15.15 -4.37
C LEU A 149 -17.00 -15.90 -3.28
N ALA A 150 -16.75 -17.20 -3.09
CA ALA A 150 -17.35 -17.98 -2.01
C ALA A 150 -16.90 -17.47 -0.64
N LEU A 151 -15.59 -17.19 -0.50
CA LEU A 151 -15.01 -16.62 0.70
C LEU A 151 -15.66 -15.26 1.07
N MET A 152 -15.85 -14.37 0.08
CA MET A 152 -16.48 -13.07 0.32
C MET A 152 -17.95 -13.23 0.77
N LYS A 153 -18.71 -14.11 0.14
CA LYS A 153 -20.08 -14.40 0.54
C LYS A 153 -20.15 -14.93 1.97
N ASN A 154 -19.33 -15.93 2.28
CA ASN A 154 -19.28 -16.55 3.60
C ASN A 154 -18.81 -15.55 4.68
N HIS A 155 -17.87 -14.65 4.35
CA HIS A 155 -17.45 -13.58 5.26
C HIS A 155 -18.57 -12.56 5.48
N TYR A 156 -19.29 -12.17 4.44
CA TYR A 156 -20.44 -11.28 4.54
C TYR A 156 -21.55 -11.89 5.40
N GLU A 157 -21.87 -13.18 5.21
CA GLU A 157 -22.83 -13.91 6.04
C GLU A 157 -22.36 -14.03 7.49
N ASN A 158 -21.07 -14.25 7.74
CA ASN A 158 -20.48 -14.24 9.08
C ASN A 158 -20.70 -12.89 9.76
N LEU A 159 -20.43 -11.78 9.07
CA LEU A 159 -20.67 -10.43 9.59
C LEU A 159 -22.15 -10.19 9.92
N GLN A 160 -23.07 -10.65 9.07
CA GLN A 160 -24.50 -10.58 9.31
C GLN A 160 -24.94 -11.41 10.52
N HIS A 161 -24.44 -12.65 10.61
CA HIS A 161 -24.78 -13.56 11.71
C HIS A 161 -24.42 -12.98 13.07
N TYR A 162 -23.29 -12.28 13.17
CA TYR A 162 -22.84 -11.62 14.40
C TYR A 162 -23.35 -10.18 14.55
N ASN A 163 -24.26 -9.71 13.68
CA ASN A 163 -24.79 -8.36 13.67
C ASN A 163 -23.70 -7.27 13.72
N ARG A 164 -22.64 -7.44 12.92
CA ARG A 164 -21.52 -6.50 12.85
C ARG A 164 -21.93 -5.18 12.19
N GLU A 165 -21.38 -4.06 12.64
CA GLU A 165 -21.61 -2.74 12.05
C GLU A 165 -20.78 -2.56 10.78
N PHE A 166 -21.38 -2.77 9.61
CA PHE A 166 -20.70 -2.78 8.29
C PHE A 166 -19.92 -1.51 7.98
N SER A 167 -20.38 -0.36 8.46
CA SER A 167 -19.70 0.93 8.30
C SER A 167 -18.35 1.01 9.02
N LYS A 168 -18.08 0.11 9.96
CA LYS A 168 -16.83 0.04 10.73
C LYS A 168 -15.94 -1.15 10.33
N VAL A 169 -16.43 -2.03 9.46
CA VAL A 169 -15.65 -3.20 9.04
C VAL A 169 -14.60 -2.79 8.03
N HIS A 170 -13.34 -2.97 8.39
CA HIS A 170 -12.18 -2.76 7.54
C HIS A 170 -11.56 -4.08 7.12
N GLY A 171 -11.08 -4.17 5.88
CA GLY A 171 -10.39 -5.37 5.42
C GLY A 171 -10.22 -5.47 3.93
N SER A 172 -9.84 -6.67 3.51
CA SER A 172 -9.75 -6.98 2.08
C SER A 172 -9.80 -8.48 1.78
N ILE A 173 -10.27 -8.78 0.56
CA ILE A 173 -9.92 -9.99 -0.17
C ILE A 173 -9.00 -9.56 -1.30
N ASN A 174 -7.75 -9.98 -1.25
CA ASN A 174 -6.78 -9.56 -2.25
C ASN A 174 -6.86 -10.48 -3.48
N TYR A 175 -7.96 -10.40 -4.23
CA TYR A 175 -8.14 -11.13 -5.48
C TYR A 175 -7.40 -10.41 -6.60
N ASP A 176 -6.35 -11.03 -7.13
CA ASP A 176 -5.45 -10.43 -8.13
C ASP A 176 -5.21 -11.38 -9.32
N PRO A 177 -6.18 -11.52 -10.24
CA PRO A 177 -6.03 -12.36 -11.42
C PRO A 177 -4.94 -11.88 -12.39
N LEU A 178 -4.71 -10.57 -12.53
CA LEU A 178 -3.59 -10.06 -13.32
C LEU A 178 -2.24 -10.41 -12.69
N GLY A 179 -2.11 -10.25 -11.38
CA GLY A 179 -0.91 -10.66 -10.65
C GLY A 179 -0.65 -12.17 -10.77
N ARG A 180 -1.71 -12.99 -10.75
CA ARG A 180 -1.60 -14.44 -11.01
C ARG A 180 -1.14 -14.72 -12.44
N LEU A 181 -1.71 -14.04 -13.43
CA LEU A 181 -1.29 -14.19 -14.83
C LEU A 181 0.20 -13.86 -15.00
N ILE A 182 0.67 -12.78 -14.39
CA ILE A 182 2.08 -12.35 -14.45
C ILE A 182 3.00 -13.36 -13.74
N THR A 183 2.60 -13.88 -12.57
CA THR A 183 3.48 -14.73 -11.74
C THR A 183 3.41 -16.21 -12.06
N LYS A 184 2.26 -16.70 -12.60
CA LYS A 184 2.02 -18.11 -12.89
C LYS A 184 1.79 -18.41 -14.37
N GLY A 185 1.66 -17.38 -15.23
CA GLY A 185 1.37 -17.52 -16.65
C GLY A 185 -0.07 -18.01 -16.94
N GLN A 186 -0.97 -17.93 -15.98
CA GLN A 186 -2.35 -18.44 -16.14
C GLN A 186 -3.32 -17.69 -15.23
N TRP A 187 -4.56 -17.56 -15.67
CA TRP A 187 -5.70 -17.06 -14.89
C TRP A 187 -6.09 -18.05 -13.79
N PHE A 188 -6.96 -17.67 -12.86
CA PHE A 188 -7.57 -18.62 -11.92
C PHE A 188 -8.49 -19.58 -12.67
N GLU A 189 -9.38 -19.07 -13.49
CA GLU A 189 -10.30 -19.81 -14.35
C GLU A 189 -10.09 -19.43 -15.83
N SER A 190 -10.37 -18.20 -16.19
CA SER A 190 -10.18 -17.59 -17.49
C SER A 190 -10.22 -16.06 -17.35
N GLU A 191 -9.76 -15.32 -18.36
CA GLU A 191 -9.83 -13.86 -18.38
C GLU A 191 -11.24 -13.35 -18.06
N THR A 192 -12.22 -13.83 -18.81
CA THR A 192 -13.63 -13.41 -18.63
C THR A 192 -14.18 -13.87 -17.28
N GLY A 193 -13.92 -15.10 -16.85
CA GLY A 193 -14.40 -15.64 -15.58
C GLY A 193 -13.84 -14.88 -14.38
N ASP A 194 -12.57 -14.56 -14.42
CA ASP A 194 -11.89 -13.82 -13.33
C ASP A 194 -12.37 -12.37 -13.25
N LEU A 195 -12.59 -11.70 -14.38
CA LEU A 195 -13.15 -10.34 -14.40
C LEU A 195 -14.61 -10.31 -13.94
N GLU A 196 -15.42 -11.33 -14.31
CA GLU A 196 -16.77 -11.48 -13.76
C GLU A 196 -16.75 -11.74 -12.25
N THR A 197 -15.75 -12.47 -11.75
CA THR A 197 -15.54 -12.65 -10.31
C THR A 197 -15.18 -11.31 -9.63
N CYS A 198 -14.29 -10.50 -10.21
CA CYS A 198 -13.99 -9.15 -9.73
C CYS A 198 -15.27 -8.30 -9.61
N LYS A 199 -16.12 -8.31 -10.66
CA LYS A 199 -17.38 -7.58 -10.68
C LYS A 199 -18.31 -8.00 -9.54
N LYS A 200 -18.53 -9.31 -9.37
CA LYS A 200 -19.37 -9.84 -8.29
C LYS A 200 -18.82 -9.55 -6.89
N LEU A 201 -17.50 -9.55 -6.74
CA LEU A 201 -16.85 -9.16 -5.48
C LEU A 201 -17.11 -7.69 -5.15
N ILE A 202 -17.04 -6.78 -6.13
CA ILE A 202 -17.36 -5.35 -5.95
C ILE A 202 -18.84 -5.17 -5.57
N GLU A 203 -19.76 -5.90 -6.22
CA GLU A 203 -21.19 -5.85 -5.91
C GLU A 203 -21.48 -6.23 -4.45
N ILE A 204 -20.83 -7.27 -3.92
CA ILE A 204 -20.96 -7.63 -2.50
C ILE A 204 -20.31 -6.58 -1.60
N ALA A 205 -19.11 -6.09 -1.97
CA ALA A 205 -18.37 -5.11 -1.21
C ALA A 205 -19.06 -3.74 -1.12
N ALA A 206 -20.04 -3.44 -2.00
CA ALA A 206 -20.83 -2.22 -1.94
C ALA A 206 -21.52 -2.01 -0.59
N HIS A 207 -21.77 -3.07 0.17
CA HIS A 207 -22.32 -3.00 1.53
C HIS A 207 -21.26 -2.76 2.63
N LEU A 208 -19.96 -2.81 2.28
CA LEU A 208 -18.82 -2.73 3.19
C LEU A 208 -17.87 -1.60 2.74
N PRO A 209 -18.15 -0.33 3.10
CA PRO A 209 -17.48 0.84 2.49
C PRO A 209 -15.97 0.90 2.70
N HIS A 210 -15.45 0.16 3.69
CA HIS A 210 -14.02 0.11 4.01
C HIS A 210 -13.37 -1.24 3.70
N PHE A 211 -14.07 -2.12 2.95
CA PHE A 211 -13.56 -3.42 2.56
C PHE A 211 -13.19 -3.43 1.07
N LYS A 212 -11.99 -3.88 0.73
CA LYS A 212 -11.47 -3.87 -0.65
C LYS A 212 -11.35 -5.28 -1.19
N VAL A 213 -11.63 -5.46 -2.48
CA VAL A 213 -11.73 -6.81 -3.04
C VAL A 213 -10.78 -7.11 -4.19
N ILE A 214 -10.19 -6.06 -4.78
CA ILE A 214 -9.20 -6.22 -5.86
C ILE A 214 -7.82 -5.90 -5.31
N GLY A 215 -6.90 -6.86 -5.37
CA GLY A 215 -5.50 -6.67 -5.06
C GLY A 215 -4.71 -6.27 -6.30
N VAL A 216 -3.76 -5.35 -6.13
CA VAL A 216 -2.65 -5.14 -7.06
C VAL A 216 -1.38 -5.36 -6.27
N ASN A 217 -0.76 -6.52 -6.47
CA ASN A 217 0.40 -6.92 -5.67
C ASN A 217 1.71 -6.48 -6.31
N GLY A 218 2.10 -5.21 -6.08
CA GLY A 218 3.38 -4.65 -6.53
C GLY A 218 4.61 -5.33 -5.91
N VAL A 219 4.45 -6.02 -4.76
CA VAL A 219 5.53 -6.78 -4.13
C VAL A 219 6.08 -7.86 -5.07
N ASN A 220 5.25 -8.43 -5.94
CA ASN A 220 5.71 -9.40 -6.95
C ASN A 220 6.78 -8.81 -7.87
N PHE A 221 6.63 -7.56 -8.30
CA PHE A 221 7.62 -6.86 -9.12
C PHE A 221 8.87 -6.54 -8.32
N HIS A 222 8.67 -6.05 -7.09
CA HIS A 222 9.76 -5.74 -6.17
C HIS A 222 10.66 -6.95 -5.90
N GLU A 223 10.06 -8.10 -5.57
CA GLU A 223 10.79 -9.35 -5.30
C GLU A 223 11.43 -9.94 -6.56
N ALA A 224 10.88 -9.66 -7.74
CA ALA A 224 11.50 -10.02 -9.02
C ALA A 224 12.71 -9.14 -9.38
N GLY A 225 13.02 -8.11 -8.59
CA GLY A 225 14.19 -7.24 -8.77
C GLY A 225 13.92 -5.96 -9.55
N SER A 226 12.67 -5.56 -9.72
CA SER A 226 12.33 -4.27 -10.32
C SER A 226 12.91 -3.10 -9.53
N SER A 227 13.26 -2.04 -10.23
CA SER A 227 13.55 -0.74 -9.63
C SER A 227 12.29 -0.17 -8.96
N THR A 228 12.47 0.85 -8.14
CA THR A 228 11.36 1.54 -7.46
C THR A 228 10.37 2.14 -8.45
N VAL A 229 10.87 2.69 -9.56
CA VAL A 229 10.04 3.29 -10.62
C VAL A 229 9.29 2.21 -11.39
N GLU A 230 9.94 1.10 -11.74
CA GLU A 230 9.31 -0.02 -12.45
C GLU A 230 8.22 -0.68 -11.61
N GLU A 231 8.47 -0.96 -10.31
CA GLU A 231 7.45 -1.48 -9.40
C GLU A 231 6.21 -0.59 -9.39
N LEU A 232 6.41 0.74 -9.26
CA LEU A 232 5.32 1.69 -9.26
C LEU A 232 4.59 1.72 -10.61
N ALA A 233 5.31 1.79 -11.71
CA ALA A 233 4.75 1.85 -13.06
C ALA A 233 3.91 0.60 -13.38
N PHE A 234 4.43 -0.59 -13.12
CA PHE A 234 3.72 -1.84 -13.37
C PHE A 234 2.49 -1.98 -12.47
N SER A 235 2.60 -1.60 -11.19
CA SER A 235 1.47 -1.63 -10.27
C SER A 235 0.36 -0.68 -10.72
N LEU A 236 0.68 0.56 -11.07
CA LEU A 236 -0.32 1.52 -11.55
C LEU A 236 -0.93 1.07 -12.89
N SER A 237 -0.13 0.51 -13.80
CA SER A 237 -0.63 -0.04 -15.07
C SER A 237 -1.63 -1.18 -14.82
N ALA A 238 -1.35 -2.10 -13.89
CA ALA A 238 -2.30 -3.15 -13.50
C ALA A 238 -3.58 -2.57 -12.88
N GLY A 239 -3.46 -1.54 -12.06
CA GLY A 239 -4.63 -0.83 -11.51
C GLY A 239 -5.48 -0.19 -12.59
N VAL A 240 -4.86 0.47 -13.58
CA VAL A 240 -5.55 1.07 -14.75
C VAL A 240 -6.22 0.00 -15.60
N GLU A 241 -5.57 -1.16 -15.80
CA GLU A 241 -6.16 -2.27 -16.53
C GLU A 241 -7.44 -2.79 -15.84
N TYR A 242 -7.45 -2.96 -14.52
CA TYR A 242 -8.67 -3.28 -13.78
C TYR A 242 -9.74 -2.21 -13.94
N LEU A 243 -9.40 -0.92 -13.85
CA LEU A 243 -10.35 0.17 -14.07
C LEU A 243 -10.97 0.09 -15.46
N THR A 244 -10.14 -0.07 -16.49
CA THR A 244 -10.58 -0.14 -17.89
C THR A 244 -11.50 -1.32 -18.12
N ARG A 245 -11.05 -2.54 -17.79
CA ARG A 245 -11.82 -3.76 -18.04
C ARG A 245 -13.15 -3.79 -17.30
N LEU A 246 -13.16 -3.40 -16.04
CA LEU A 246 -14.37 -3.46 -15.23
C LEU A 246 -15.37 -2.34 -15.60
N THR A 247 -14.89 -1.19 -16.06
CA THR A 247 -15.79 -0.15 -16.61
C THR A 247 -16.36 -0.55 -17.97
N GLU A 248 -15.60 -1.22 -18.84
CA GLU A 248 -16.11 -1.82 -20.07
C GLU A 248 -17.20 -2.87 -19.81
N MET A 249 -17.16 -3.56 -18.67
CA MET A 249 -18.19 -4.49 -18.20
C MET A 249 -19.40 -3.79 -17.53
N GLY A 250 -19.46 -2.47 -17.57
CA GLY A 250 -20.60 -1.66 -17.13
C GLY A 250 -20.59 -1.22 -15.67
N LEU A 251 -19.49 -1.41 -14.93
CA LEU A 251 -19.34 -0.82 -13.61
C LEU A 251 -18.97 0.67 -13.72
N SER A 252 -19.36 1.49 -12.73
CA SER A 252 -18.89 2.87 -12.68
C SER A 252 -17.45 2.93 -12.13
N ILE A 253 -16.68 3.92 -12.56
CA ILE A 253 -15.34 4.14 -12.01
C ILE A 253 -15.38 4.39 -10.49
N ASN A 254 -16.46 4.99 -10.00
CA ASN A 254 -16.67 5.26 -8.58
C ASN A 254 -16.92 3.99 -7.78
N ASP A 255 -17.36 2.91 -8.41
CA ASP A 255 -17.52 1.61 -7.76
C ASP A 255 -16.21 0.80 -7.83
N VAL A 256 -15.44 0.90 -8.91
CA VAL A 256 -14.22 0.13 -9.11
C VAL A 256 -13.05 0.70 -8.32
N ALA A 257 -12.73 1.98 -8.49
CA ALA A 257 -11.53 2.59 -7.93
C ALA A 257 -11.39 2.46 -6.40
N PRO A 258 -12.46 2.63 -5.58
CA PRO A 258 -12.37 2.44 -4.14
C PRO A 258 -12.08 1.00 -3.72
N ASN A 259 -12.38 0.03 -4.58
CA ASN A 259 -12.20 -1.40 -4.31
C ASN A 259 -10.79 -1.92 -4.64
N ILE A 260 -9.96 -1.11 -5.28
CA ILE A 260 -8.58 -1.48 -5.60
C ILE A 260 -7.66 -1.18 -4.41
N LYS A 261 -6.82 -2.14 -4.07
CA LYS A 261 -5.80 -2.06 -3.03
C LYS A 261 -4.44 -2.39 -3.59
N PHE A 262 -3.50 -1.46 -3.45
CA PHE A 262 -2.11 -1.65 -3.83
C PHE A 262 -1.29 -2.15 -2.66
N SER A 263 -0.39 -3.10 -2.91
CA SER A 263 0.67 -3.52 -2.01
C SER A 263 2.02 -3.23 -2.65
N PHE A 264 2.93 -2.60 -1.91
CA PHE A 264 4.27 -2.24 -2.39
C PHE A 264 5.35 -2.82 -1.48
N GLY A 265 6.46 -3.25 -2.05
CA GLY A 265 7.65 -3.61 -1.31
C GLY A 265 8.34 -2.37 -0.70
N ILE A 266 8.93 -2.53 0.47
CA ILE A 266 9.75 -1.49 1.10
C ILE A 266 11.16 -2.01 1.26
N SER A 267 12.10 -1.40 0.54
CA SER A 267 13.51 -1.73 0.63
C SER A 267 14.22 -0.93 1.73
N SER A 268 15.50 -1.22 1.93
CA SER A 268 16.37 -0.48 2.86
C SER A 268 16.63 0.97 2.44
N ASN A 269 16.27 1.37 1.22
CA ASN A 269 16.41 2.74 0.76
C ASN A 269 15.23 3.60 1.24
N TYR A 270 15.38 4.16 2.43
CA TYR A 270 14.34 4.88 3.15
C TYR A 270 13.73 6.05 2.36
N PHE A 271 14.57 6.92 1.80
CA PHE A 271 14.07 8.10 1.08
C PHE A 271 13.43 7.75 -0.25
N MET A 272 13.94 6.74 -0.95
CA MET A 272 13.30 6.24 -2.17
C MET A 272 11.93 5.61 -1.89
N ALA A 273 11.79 4.87 -0.77
CA ALA A 273 10.51 4.32 -0.36
C ALA A 273 9.49 5.41 -0.04
N ILE A 274 9.90 6.49 0.67
CA ILE A 274 9.05 7.66 0.92
C ILE A 274 8.62 8.31 -0.41
N ALA A 275 9.57 8.54 -1.32
CA ALA A 275 9.31 9.14 -2.63
C ALA A 275 8.32 8.29 -3.45
N LYS A 276 8.49 6.95 -3.46
CA LYS A 276 7.58 6.02 -4.12
C LYS A 276 6.14 6.16 -3.62
N ILE A 277 5.92 6.14 -2.31
CA ILE A 277 4.57 6.25 -1.74
C ILE A 277 3.95 7.62 -2.03
N ARG A 278 4.74 8.69 -2.03
CA ARG A 278 4.27 10.04 -2.40
C ARG A 278 3.89 10.10 -3.88
N ALA A 279 4.74 9.58 -4.77
CA ALA A 279 4.47 9.49 -6.19
C ALA A 279 3.26 8.59 -6.51
N ALA A 280 3.15 7.43 -5.84
CA ALA A 280 2.00 6.53 -5.97
C ALA A 280 0.67 7.25 -5.69
N ARG A 281 0.60 8.02 -4.61
CA ARG A 281 -0.60 8.79 -4.28
C ARG A 281 -0.92 9.84 -5.33
N TRP A 282 0.08 10.57 -5.79
CA TRP A 282 -0.08 11.62 -6.78
C TRP A 282 -0.55 11.08 -8.13
N LEU A 283 0.08 10.00 -8.60
CA LEU A 283 -0.23 9.42 -9.91
C LEU A 283 -1.56 8.66 -9.93
N TRP A 284 -2.02 8.16 -8.78
CA TRP A 284 -3.29 7.45 -8.68
C TRP A 284 -4.48 8.39 -8.40
N ALA A 285 -4.25 9.62 -7.97
CA ALA A 285 -5.30 10.61 -7.73
C ALA A 285 -5.86 11.16 -9.06
#